data_abffb9ee9a23dd574ed9c75e49af2ca6
#
_entry.id   abffb9ee9a23dd574ed9c75e49af2ca6
#
_cell.length_a   1.000
_cell.length_b   1.000
_cell.length_c   1.000
_cell.angle_alpha   90.00
_cell.angle_beta   90.00
_cell.angle_gamma   90.00
#
_symmetry.space_group_name_H-M   'P 1'
#
loop_
_entity.id
_entity.type
_entity.pdbx_description
1 polymer ?
#
loop_
_entity_poly.entity_id
_entity_poly.type
_entity_poly.pdbx_seq_one_letter_code
_entity_poly.pdbx_strand_id
1 'polypeptide(L)'
;VYQSNNDMDFYLDEVTMTGVAKTADKDAGVPDLSTGLVKGKIGNPIMTSRLTADPWAMEYNGRVYVYGTNDSQQYEAAANADNNYSKIKSLNCYSSADMVNWTDHGTSAVSGNKGAAKWSANSWAPAVCHKKINGKEKFFLYFANNASSIGVLTADSPTGPWTDPIGKPIIDRSIKGCAESEIGWLFDPAVLVDDDGTGYLYFGGFWG
;
A
#
# COMPACT_ATOMS: atom_id res chain seq x y z
N VAL A 1 -17.07 -7.54 -4.06
CA VAL A 1 -17.34 -7.90 -5.47
C VAL A 1 -18.11 -6.74 -6.07
N TYR A 2 -17.47 -5.91 -6.86
CA TYR A 2 -18.16 -4.88 -7.65
C TYR A 2 -18.61 -5.50 -8.97
N GLN A 3 -19.89 -5.57 -9.19
CA GLN A 3 -20.46 -5.91 -10.50
C GLN A 3 -20.54 -4.63 -11.34
N SER A 4 -19.73 -4.50 -12.37
CA SER A 4 -19.96 -3.51 -13.41
C SER A 4 -21.02 -4.07 -14.38
N ASN A 5 -21.96 -3.23 -14.81
CA ASN A 5 -23.06 -3.60 -15.73
C ASN A 5 -22.62 -3.84 -17.19
N ASN A 6 -21.40 -4.22 -17.42
CA ASN A 6 -20.91 -4.69 -18.72
C ASN A 6 -20.34 -6.08 -18.51
N ASP A 7 -20.94 -7.07 -19.17
CA ASP A 7 -20.64 -8.49 -19.13
C ASP A 7 -19.13 -8.83 -19.30
N MET A 8 -18.34 -8.59 -18.26
CA MET A 8 -17.02 -9.18 -18.09
C MET A 8 -16.98 -9.89 -16.75
N ASP A 9 -17.28 -11.17 -16.79
CA ASP A 9 -17.06 -12.06 -15.67
C ASP A 9 -15.55 -12.26 -15.47
N PHE A 10 -15.00 -11.69 -14.41
CA PHE A 10 -13.68 -12.06 -13.95
C PHE A 10 -13.80 -13.32 -13.09
N TYR A 11 -13.44 -14.45 -13.65
CA TYR A 11 -13.22 -15.67 -12.90
C TYR A 11 -11.82 -15.57 -12.27
N LEU A 12 -11.76 -15.45 -10.94
CA LEU A 12 -10.56 -15.82 -10.20
C LEU A 12 -10.56 -17.33 -10.11
N ASP A 13 -9.91 -17.98 -11.05
CA ASP A 13 -9.59 -19.39 -10.95
C ASP A 13 -8.56 -19.60 -9.84
N GLU A 14 -8.52 -20.79 -9.25
CA GLU A 14 -7.75 -21.14 -8.06
C GLU A 14 -6.36 -20.49 -8.06
N VAL A 15 -6.12 -19.55 -7.13
CA VAL A 15 -4.76 -19.08 -6.83
C VAL A 15 -4.07 -20.17 -6.01
N THR A 16 -3.42 -21.10 -6.70
CA THR A 16 -2.58 -22.11 -6.04
C THR A 16 -1.23 -21.47 -5.72
N MET A 17 -1.03 -21.08 -4.48
CA MET A 17 0.30 -20.71 -3.99
C MET A 17 1.10 -22.00 -3.73
N THR A 18 1.90 -22.44 -4.69
CA THR A 18 2.91 -23.48 -4.47
C THR A 18 4.18 -22.81 -3.91
N GLY A 19 4.18 -22.54 -2.61
CA GLY A 19 5.38 -22.16 -1.88
C GLY A 19 6.10 -23.41 -1.36
N VAL A 20 7.31 -23.68 -1.84
CA VAL A 20 8.23 -24.55 -1.10
C VAL A 20 8.59 -23.79 0.18
N ALA A 21 8.24 -24.34 1.35
CA ALA A 21 8.67 -23.80 2.62
C ALA A 21 10.20 -23.79 2.66
N LYS A 22 10.80 -22.65 2.33
CA LYS A 22 12.19 -22.39 2.72
C LYS A 22 12.19 -22.26 4.22
N THR A 23 13.04 -23.04 4.89
CA THR A 23 13.39 -22.83 6.30
C THR A 23 13.60 -21.34 6.52
N ALA A 24 12.80 -20.76 7.41
CA ALA A 24 12.81 -19.35 7.69
C ALA A 24 14.25 -18.92 8.05
N ASP A 25 14.90 -18.17 7.15
CA ASP A 25 16.03 -17.36 7.54
C ASP A 25 15.49 -16.37 8.56
N LYS A 26 16.00 -16.48 9.78
CA LYS A 26 15.71 -15.52 10.83
C LYS A 26 16.16 -14.17 10.30
N ASP A 27 15.24 -13.22 10.16
CA ASP A 27 15.56 -11.85 9.80
C ASP A 27 16.61 -11.27 10.77
N ALA A 28 17.87 -11.38 10.39
CA ALA A 28 18.93 -10.74 11.13
C ALA A 28 18.77 -9.23 10.97
N GLY A 29 18.17 -8.58 11.94
CA GLY A 29 18.10 -7.13 12.02
C GLY A 29 16.72 -6.47 11.99
N VAL A 30 15.62 -7.22 11.88
CA VAL A 30 14.28 -6.64 12.08
C VAL A 30 13.93 -6.71 13.57
N PRO A 31 13.63 -5.58 14.23
CA PRO A 31 13.17 -5.63 15.61
C PRO A 31 11.91 -6.49 15.72
N ASP A 32 11.87 -7.43 16.64
CA ASP A 32 10.65 -8.16 17.00
C ASP A 32 9.67 -7.18 17.67
N LEU A 33 8.84 -6.54 16.86
CA LEU A 33 7.77 -5.67 17.31
C LEU A 33 6.49 -6.47 17.59
N SER A 34 6.62 -7.69 18.10
CA SER A 34 5.54 -8.66 18.30
C SER A 34 4.43 -8.25 19.29
N THR A 35 4.40 -7.02 19.73
CA THR A 35 3.31 -6.47 20.52
C THR A 35 2.06 -6.32 19.64
N GLY A 36 1.13 -7.25 19.75
CA GLY A 36 -0.12 -7.27 18.98
C GLY A 36 -0.30 -8.49 18.06
N LEU A 37 0.66 -9.41 18.04
CA LEU A 37 0.52 -10.64 17.27
C LEU A 37 -0.56 -11.57 17.85
N VAL A 38 -1.48 -11.99 17.00
CA VAL A 38 -2.39 -13.10 17.30
C VAL A 38 -1.62 -14.40 17.06
N LYS A 39 -0.90 -14.89 18.08
CA LYS A 39 -0.18 -16.15 17.97
C LYS A 39 -1.15 -17.32 17.76
N GLY A 40 -0.88 -18.12 16.74
CA GLY A 40 -1.45 -19.46 16.60
C GLY A 40 -2.86 -19.52 16.01
N LYS A 41 -3.37 -18.46 15.39
CA LYS A 41 -4.60 -18.51 14.59
C LYS A 41 -4.32 -18.12 13.15
N ILE A 42 -4.61 -19.05 12.25
CA ILE A 42 -4.74 -18.74 10.81
C ILE A 42 -6.07 -18.02 10.66
N GLY A 43 -6.06 -16.82 10.12
CA GLY A 43 -7.28 -16.05 9.85
C GLY A 43 -7.20 -14.57 10.17
N ASN A 44 -8.31 -13.88 9.96
CA ASN A 44 -8.47 -12.45 10.22
C ASN A 44 -8.92 -12.19 11.65
N PRO A 45 -8.54 -11.06 12.25
CA PRO A 45 -7.59 -10.09 11.68
C PRO A 45 -6.14 -10.59 11.80
N ILE A 46 -5.31 -10.30 10.79
CA ILE A 46 -3.87 -10.61 10.83
C ILE A 46 -3.13 -9.72 11.84
N MET A 47 -3.69 -8.56 12.13
CA MET A 47 -3.14 -7.59 13.07
C MET A 47 -4.28 -6.88 13.82
N THR A 48 -4.08 -6.62 15.11
CA THR A 48 -5.08 -5.96 15.97
C THR A 48 -4.60 -4.63 16.56
N SER A 49 -3.35 -4.25 16.29
CA SER A 49 -2.74 -3.05 16.86
C SER A 49 -3.28 -1.75 16.26
N ARG A 50 -3.75 -1.79 15.01
CA ARG A 50 -4.27 -0.62 14.27
C ARG A 50 -5.38 -1.02 13.32
N LEU A 51 -6.30 -0.07 13.05
CA LEU A 51 -7.24 -0.18 11.96
C LEU A 51 -6.49 0.03 10.64
N THR A 52 -6.67 -0.89 9.70
CA THR A 52 -5.96 -0.90 8.42
C THR A 52 -6.94 -1.21 7.32
N ALA A 53 -7.05 -0.32 6.35
CA ALA A 53 -7.88 -0.48 5.16
C ALA A 53 -7.04 -0.56 3.89
N ASP A 54 -7.68 -0.92 2.77
CA ASP A 54 -7.11 -0.93 1.41
C ASP A 54 -5.77 -1.68 1.33
N PRO A 55 -5.70 -2.94 1.75
CA PRO A 55 -4.43 -3.64 1.86
C PRO A 55 -3.84 -3.96 0.49
N TRP A 56 -2.54 -3.72 0.35
CA TRP A 56 -1.71 -4.16 -0.76
C TRP A 56 -0.67 -5.17 -0.27
N ALA A 57 -0.49 -6.26 -1.00
CA ALA A 57 0.51 -7.27 -0.67
C ALA A 57 1.63 -7.29 -1.72
N MET A 58 2.87 -7.43 -1.25
CA MET A 58 4.07 -7.59 -2.08
C MET A 58 4.94 -8.71 -1.51
N GLU A 59 5.38 -9.63 -2.36
CA GLU A 59 6.41 -10.61 -1.99
C GLU A 59 7.80 -9.99 -2.21
N TYR A 60 8.70 -10.21 -1.26
CA TYR A 60 10.11 -9.90 -1.40
C TYR A 60 10.97 -10.79 -0.49
N ASN A 61 11.96 -11.44 -1.07
CA ASN A 61 12.90 -12.33 -0.38
C ASN A 61 12.23 -13.40 0.50
N GLY A 62 11.17 -14.01 -0.01
CA GLY A 62 10.45 -15.10 0.68
C GLY A 62 9.58 -14.60 1.85
N ARG A 63 9.27 -13.31 1.90
CA ARG A 63 8.32 -12.71 2.84
C ARG A 63 7.22 -11.98 2.09
N VAL A 64 6.02 -12.03 2.64
CA VAL A 64 4.91 -11.18 2.20
C VAL A 64 4.90 -9.92 3.07
N TYR A 65 4.91 -8.77 2.43
CA TYR A 65 4.73 -7.46 3.05
C TYR A 65 3.32 -6.97 2.74
N VAL A 66 2.60 -6.53 3.76
CA VAL A 66 1.25 -5.96 3.62
C VAL A 66 1.30 -4.50 4.04
N TYR A 67 0.85 -3.64 3.15
CA TYR A 67 0.74 -2.21 3.39
C TYR A 67 -0.73 -1.83 3.40
N GLY A 68 -1.10 -0.83 4.17
CA GLY A 68 -2.49 -0.39 4.20
C GLY A 68 -2.65 1.02 4.74
N THR A 69 -3.81 1.59 4.47
CA THR A 69 -4.25 2.89 4.97
C THR A 69 -4.36 2.84 6.49
N ASN A 70 -3.78 3.82 7.19
CA ASN A 70 -3.86 3.88 8.66
C ASN A 70 -5.15 4.56 9.12
N ASP A 71 -6.25 3.84 9.11
CA ASP A 71 -7.56 4.33 9.53
C ASP A 71 -7.64 4.69 11.02
N SER A 72 -6.72 4.18 11.85
CA SER A 72 -6.64 4.60 13.26
C SER A 72 -6.48 6.11 13.41
N GLN A 73 -5.77 6.77 12.49
CA GLN A 73 -5.61 8.24 12.54
C GLN A 73 -6.94 8.99 12.39
N GLN A 74 -7.84 8.50 11.56
CA GLN A 74 -9.17 9.11 11.42
C GLN A 74 -10.02 8.81 12.65
N TYR A 75 -10.02 7.58 13.12
CA TYR A 75 -10.80 7.16 14.27
C TYR A 75 -10.38 7.88 15.55
N GLU A 76 -9.07 7.97 15.81
CA GLU A 76 -8.52 8.64 16.99
C GLU A 76 -8.79 10.16 16.99
N ALA A 77 -8.74 10.79 15.81
CA ALA A 77 -8.94 12.23 15.69
C ALA A 77 -10.41 12.67 15.69
N ALA A 78 -11.34 11.79 15.29
CA ALA A 78 -12.73 12.13 15.05
C ALA A 78 -13.69 10.94 15.19
N ALA A 79 -13.60 10.22 16.32
CA ALA A 79 -14.34 8.98 16.58
C ALA A 79 -15.87 9.08 16.41
N ASN A 80 -16.45 10.26 16.50
CA ASN A 80 -17.89 10.50 16.38
C ASN A 80 -18.29 11.33 15.15
N ALA A 81 -17.36 11.63 14.26
CA ALA A 81 -17.64 12.38 13.05
C ALA A 81 -17.79 11.43 11.85
N ASP A 82 -18.51 11.89 10.84
CA ASP A 82 -18.52 11.24 9.55
C ASP A 82 -17.08 11.04 9.06
N ASN A 83 -16.79 9.83 8.64
CA ASN A 83 -15.46 9.51 8.15
C ASN A 83 -15.23 10.16 6.77
N ASN A 84 -14.48 11.22 6.74
CA ASN A 84 -14.06 11.92 5.52
C ASN A 84 -12.60 11.64 5.17
N TYR A 85 -11.92 10.75 5.91
CA TYR A 85 -10.55 10.29 5.71
C TYR A 85 -9.48 11.39 5.75
N SER A 86 -9.85 12.63 6.12
CA SER A 86 -8.98 13.82 6.08
C SER A 86 -7.83 13.80 7.08
N LYS A 87 -7.90 12.92 8.09
CA LYS A 87 -6.86 12.81 9.13
C LYS A 87 -5.76 11.81 8.78
N ILE A 88 -5.97 10.96 7.78
CA ILE A 88 -5.06 9.89 7.43
C ILE A 88 -3.86 10.44 6.64
N LYS A 89 -2.67 10.31 7.23
CA LYS A 89 -1.39 10.85 6.71
C LYS A 89 -0.25 9.84 6.77
N SER A 90 -0.53 8.63 7.21
CA SER A 90 0.45 7.55 7.30
C SER A 90 -0.10 6.24 6.79
N LEU A 91 0.79 5.32 6.49
CA LEU A 91 0.49 3.97 6.04
C LEU A 91 1.07 2.96 7.01
N ASN A 92 0.36 1.88 7.22
CA ASN A 92 0.80 0.73 8.03
C ASN A 92 1.65 -0.22 7.17
N CYS A 93 2.58 -0.93 7.82
CA CYS A 93 3.32 -2.01 7.18
C CYS A 93 3.45 -3.21 8.12
N TYR A 94 3.16 -4.38 7.60
CA TYR A 94 3.29 -5.69 8.27
C TYR A 94 4.02 -6.66 7.37
N SER A 95 4.68 -7.67 7.92
CA SER A 95 5.24 -8.74 7.10
C SER A 95 5.19 -10.11 7.75
N SER A 96 5.22 -11.15 6.94
CA SER A 96 5.25 -12.54 7.39
C SER A 96 6.06 -13.40 6.43
N ALA A 97 6.79 -14.38 6.96
CA ALA A 97 7.47 -15.41 6.19
C ALA A 97 6.62 -16.69 6.04
N ASP A 98 5.57 -16.85 6.81
CA ASP A 98 4.77 -18.07 6.91
C ASP A 98 3.25 -17.83 6.86
N MET A 99 2.82 -16.57 6.70
CA MET A 99 1.41 -16.13 6.69
C MET A 99 0.65 -16.41 8.01
N VAL A 100 1.35 -16.84 9.05
CA VAL A 100 0.82 -17.16 10.38
C VAL A 100 1.38 -16.20 11.44
N ASN A 101 2.69 -16.00 11.42
CA ASN A 101 3.38 -15.11 12.34
C ASN A 101 3.70 -13.80 11.60
N TRP A 102 3.16 -12.69 12.12
CA TRP A 102 3.29 -11.37 11.51
C TRP A 102 4.17 -10.44 12.34
N THR A 103 5.04 -9.71 11.66
CA THR A 103 5.83 -8.62 12.24
C THR A 103 5.15 -7.30 11.94
N ASP A 104 4.93 -6.49 12.96
CA ASP A 104 4.42 -5.11 12.83
C ASP A 104 5.60 -4.14 12.68
N HIS A 105 5.74 -3.54 11.49
CA HIS A 105 6.79 -2.55 11.20
C HIS A 105 6.36 -1.11 11.58
N GLY A 106 5.18 -0.96 12.17
CA GLY A 106 4.66 0.35 12.54
C GLY A 106 4.06 1.11 11.37
N THR A 107 4.18 2.43 11.44
CA THR A 107 3.59 3.35 10.46
C THR A 107 4.67 4.19 9.78
N SER A 108 4.49 4.43 8.49
CA SER A 108 5.31 5.38 7.74
C SER A 108 4.56 6.69 7.58
N ALA A 109 5.15 7.80 8.02
CA ALA A 109 4.60 9.15 7.79
C ALA A 109 4.78 9.52 6.31
N VAL A 110 3.69 9.61 5.57
CA VAL A 110 3.67 9.84 4.13
C VAL A 110 3.34 11.29 3.80
N SER A 111 2.24 11.82 4.34
CA SER A 111 1.67 13.10 3.93
C SER A 111 1.85 14.22 4.97
N GLY A 112 1.82 15.46 4.48
CA GLY A 112 1.90 16.66 5.30
C GLY A 112 3.30 16.99 5.81
N ASN A 113 3.41 18.01 6.66
CA ASN A 113 4.70 18.56 7.09
C ASN A 113 5.66 17.57 7.76
N LYS A 114 5.12 16.51 8.38
CA LYS A 114 5.89 15.45 9.03
C LYS A 114 6.12 14.23 8.11
N GLY A 115 5.47 14.19 6.96
CA GLY A 115 5.56 13.11 6.00
C GLY A 115 6.68 13.30 4.97
N ALA A 116 6.97 12.23 4.24
CA ALA A 116 7.92 12.27 3.13
C ALA A 116 7.42 13.17 1.98
N ALA A 117 6.15 13.05 1.61
CA ALA A 117 5.49 13.88 0.58
C ALA A 117 4.84 15.10 1.24
N LYS A 118 5.62 16.15 1.48
CA LYS A 118 5.15 17.37 2.18
C LYS A 118 4.03 18.12 1.45
N TRP A 119 3.93 17.96 0.13
CA TRP A 119 2.92 18.58 -0.73
C TRP A 119 1.55 17.92 -0.58
N SER A 120 1.50 16.66 -0.17
CA SER A 120 0.24 15.90 -0.09
C SER A 120 -0.50 16.18 1.22
N ALA A 121 -1.83 16.11 1.16
CA ALA A 121 -2.69 16.27 2.32
C ALA A 121 -3.00 14.94 3.01
N ASN A 122 -3.16 13.88 2.22
CA ASN A 122 -3.53 12.55 2.68
C ASN A 122 -2.70 11.45 2.03
N SER A 123 -2.74 10.26 2.62
CA SER A 123 -2.15 9.03 2.06
C SER A 123 -3.11 7.87 2.26
N TRP A 124 -3.78 7.49 1.17
CA TRP A 124 -4.76 6.42 1.14
C TRP A 124 -4.34 5.32 0.17
N ALA A 125 -4.90 4.12 0.34
CA ALA A 125 -4.82 3.00 -0.58
C ALA A 125 -3.41 2.82 -1.20
N PRO A 126 -2.43 2.32 -0.44
CA PRO A 126 -1.07 2.15 -0.95
C PRO A 126 -0.99 1.03 -1.98
N ALA A 127 -0.08 1.17 -2.94
CA ALA A 127 0.42 0.08 -3.77
C ALA A 127 1.95 0.10 -3.77
N VAL A 128 2.58 -1.05 -3.59
CA VAL A 128 4.04 -1.13 -3.49
C VAL A 128 4.58 -2.16 -4.46
N CYS A 129 5.63 -1.80 -5.16
CA CYS A 129 6.42 -2.73 -5.97
C CYS A 129 7.91 -2.50 -5.75
N HIS A 130 8.71 -3.40 -6.30
CA HIS A 130 10.16 -3.24 -6.31
C HIS A 130 10.74 -3.58 -7.69
N LYS A 131 11.91 -3.04 -7.96
CA LYS A 131 12.66 -3.29 -9.20
C LYS A 131 14.14 -3.09 -8.95
N LYS A 132 14.97 -3.92 -9.59
CA LYS A 132 16.41 -3.67 -9.62
C LYS A 132 16.76 -2.53 -10.56
N ILE A 133 17.44 -1.51 -10.05
CA ILE A 133 17.96 -0.38 -10.82
C ILE A 133 19.47 -0.32 -10.59
N ASN A 134 20.25 -0.47 -11.66
CA ASN A 134 21.73 -0.51 -11.61
C ASN A 134 22.25 -1.56 -10.60
N GLY A 135 21.62 -2.74 -10.57
CA GLY A 135 22.02 -3.86 -9.70
C GLY A 135 21.57 -3.75 -8.24
N LYS A 136 20.92 -2.65 -7.84
CA LYS A 136 20.39 -2.43 -6.49
C LYS A 136 18.87 -2.52 -6.50
N GLU A 137 18.32 -3.15 -5.47
CA GLU A 137 16.89 -3.17 -5.26
C GLU A 137 16.38 -1.78 -4.90
N LYS A 138 15.24 -1.38 -5.48
CA LYS A 138 14.56 -0.14 -5.20
C LYS A 138 13.07 -0.41 -5.04
N PHE A 139 12.49 0.15 -3.99
CA PHE A 139 11.07 0.02 -3.68
C PHE A 139 10.35 1.32 -4.04
N PHE A 140 9.12 1.16 -4.54
CA PHE A 140 8.25 2.26 -4.94
C PHE A 140 6.91 2.10 -4.24
N LEU A 141 6.51 3.09 -3.49
CA LEU A 141 5.22 3.15 -2.80
C LEU A 141 4.38 4.24 -3.44
N TYR A 142 3.28 3.85 -4.04
CA TYR A 142 2.27 4.74 -4.59
C TYR A 142 1.15 4.93 -3.57
N PHE A 143 0.52 6.10 -3.56
CA PHE A 143 -0.57 6.41 -2.65
C PHE A 143 -1.52 7.43 -3.27
N ALA A 144 -2.80 7.36 -2.91
CA ALA A 144 -3.79 8.35 -3.30
C ALA A 144 -3.77 9.56 -2.34
N ASN A 145 -3.85 10.76 -2.91
CA ASN A 145 -3.97 12.01 -2.19
C ASN A 145 -5.31 12.66 -2.49
N ASN A 146 -6.27 12.61 -1.54
CA ASN A 146 -7.59 13.21 -1.64
C ASN A 146 -8.38 12.85 -2.90
N ALA A 147 -8.21 11.67 -3.46
CA ALA A 147 -8.83 11.26 -4.72
C ALA A 147 -8.58 12.25 -5.90
N SER A 148 -7.59 13.13 -5.77
CA SER A 148 -7.26 14.18 -6.75
C SER A 148 -5.91 13.97 -7.43
N SER A 149 -5.07 13.11 -6.86
CA SER A 149 -3.74 12.83 -7.40
C SER A 149 -3.14 11.56 -6.81
N ILE A 150 -2.14 11.01 -7.50
CA ILE A 150 -1.34 9.88 -7.04
C ILE A 150 0.08 10.36 -6.77
N GLY A 151 0.61 10.01 -5.60
CA GLY A 151 2.00 10.24 -5.22
C GLY A 151 2.85 8.99 -5.36
N VAL A 152 4.17 9.16 -5.39
CA VAL A 152 5.14 8.08 -5.33
C VAL A 152 6.25 8.42 -4.35
N LEU A 153 6.61 7.45 -3.52
CA LEU A 153 7.79 7.48 -2.66
C LEU A 153 8.74 6.36 -3.04
N THR A 154 10.01 6.50 -2.70
CA THR A 154 11.03 5.47 -2.93
C THR A 154 11.79 5.12 -1.67
N ALA A 155 12.29 3.88 -1.60
CA ALA A 155 13.14 3.40 -0.52
C ALA A 155 14.13 2.34 -1.03
N ASP A 156 15.14 2.04 -0.21
CA ASP A 156 16.08 0.94 -0.45
C ASP A 156 15.71 -0.32 0.37
N SER A 157 14.61 -0.25 1.11
CA SER A 157 14.06 -1.35 1.91
C SER A 157 12.54 -1.39 1.78
N PRO A 158 11.89 -2.56 1.88
CA PRO A 158 10.44 -2.69 1.82
C PRO A 158 9.71 -1.94 2.95
N THR A 159 10.39 -1.64 4.04
CA THR A 159 9.82 -0.92 5.19
C THR A 159 10.23 0.56 5.25
N GLY A 160 10.91 1.06 4.23
CA GLY A 160 11.45 2.42 4.21
C GLY A 160 12.90 2.50 4.75
N PRO A 161 13.40 3.68 5.17
CA PRO A 161 12.66 4.95 5.17
C PRO A 161 12.29 5.42 3.77
N TRP A 162 11.07 5.94 3.65
CA TRP A 162 10.53 6.45 2.39
C TRP A 162 10.94 7.88 2.13
N THR A 163 11.26 8.20 0.88
CA THR A 163 11.62 9.54 0.41
C THR A 163 10.83 9.92 -0.82
N ASP A 164 10.49 11.19 -0.94
CA ASP A 164 9.80 11.73 -2.13
C ASP A 164 10.85 12.08 -3.20
N PRO A 165 10.87 11.38 -4.35
CA PRO A 165 11.88 11.59 -5.38
C PRO A 165 11.60 12.80 -6.27
N ILE A 166 10.37 13.35 -6.29
CA ILE A 166 9.95 14.37 -7.26
C ILE A 166 9.28 15.60 -6.65
N GLY A 167 8.89 15.58 -5.38
CA GLY A 167 8.31 16.71 -4.66
C GLY A 167 6.93 17.15 -5.15
N LYS A 168 6.22 16.32 -5.91
CA LYS A 168 4.90 16.58 -6.48
C LYS A 168 4.19 15.27 -6.85
N PRO A 169 2.89 15.29 -7.19
CA PRO A 169 2.21 14.08 -7.69
C PRO A 169 2.83 13.58 -9.00
N ILE A 170 2.82 12.25 -9.18
CA ILE A 170 3.17 11.62 -10.46
C ILE A 170 1.97 11.63 -11.42
N ILE A 171 0.75 11.55 -10.89
CA ILE A 171 -0.51 11.68 -11.62
C ILE A 171 -1.33 12.78 -10.97
N ASP A 172 -1.81 13.73 -11.76
CA ASP A 172 -2.72 14.79 -11.34
C ASP A 172 -3.71 15.16 -12.45
N ARG A 173 -4.57 16.12 -12.18
CA ARG A 173 -5.64 16.57 -13.09
C ARG A 173 -5.14 17.25 -14.38
N SER A 174 -3.85 17.60 -14.47
CA SER A 174 -3.27 18.21 -15.69
C SER A 174 -2.90 17.18 -16.76
N ILE A 175 -2.87 15.89 -16.40
CA ILE A 175 -2.55 14.81 -17.32
C ILE A 175 -3.76 14.54 -18.21
N LYS A 176 -3.52 14.36 -19.51
CA LYS A 176 -4.57 14.01 -20.47
C LYS A 176 -5.30 12.73 -20.05
N GLY A 177 -6.62 12.77 -20.02
CA GLY A 177 -7.47 11.67 -19.54
C GLY A 177 -7.69 11.67 -18.03
N CYS A 178 -7.10 12.64 -17.30
CA CYS A 178 -7.23 12.76 -15.86
C CYS A 178 -8.00 14.00 -15.40
N ALA A 179 -8.58 14.77 -16.33
CA ALA A 179 -9.43 15.89 -15.97
C ALA A 179 -10.68 15.42 -15.24
N GLU A 180 -11.23 16.26 -14.35
CA GLU A 180 -12.40 15.89 -13.53
C GLU A 180 -13.63 15.52 -14.37
N SER A 181 -13.75 16.09 -15.57
CA SER A 181 -14.80 15.75 -16.54
C SER A 181 -14.61 14.37 -17.19
N GLU A 182 -13.42 13.79 -17.13
CA GLU A 182 -13.06 12.52 -17.78
C GLU A 182 -12.99 11.38 -16.76
N ILE A 183 -12.50 11.67 -15.55
CA ILE A 183 -12.42 10.70 -14.45
C ILE A 183 -12.77 11.38 -13.13
N GLY A 184 -13.74 10.85 -12.40
CA GLY A 184 -14.22 11.45 -11.16
C GLY A 184 -13.16 11.50 -10.07
N TRP A 185 -12.46 10.39 -9.84
CA TRP A 185 -11.46 10.26 -8.78
C TRP A 185 -10.13 9.72 -9.30
N LEU A 186 -9.04 10.32 -8.85
CA LEU A 186 -7.68 9.82 -9.03
C LEU A 186 -7.21 9.16 -7.73
N PHE A 187 -7.51 7.87 -7.56
CA PHE A 187 -7.22 7.13 -6.33
C PHE A 187 -6.99 5.64 -6.61
N ASP A 188 -6.83 4.85 -5.56
CA ASP A 188 -6.65 3.40 -5.57
C ASP A 188 -5.59 2.93 -6.58
N PRO A 189 -4.33 3.38 -6.44
CA PRO A 189 -3.27 2.92 -7.31
C PRO A 189 -3.08 1.40 -7.16
N ALA A 190 -2.84 0.74 -8.29
CA ALA A 190 -2.35 -0.63 -8.35
C ALA A 190 -1.13 -0.67 -9.26
N VAL A 191 -0.12 -1.45 -8.94
CA VAL A 191 1.15 -1.44 -9.64
C VAL A 191 1.62 -2.84 -9.99
N LEU A 192 2.13 -3.01 -11.20
CA LEU A 192 2.77 -4.23 -11.67
C LEU A 192 4.14 -3.87 -12.26
N VAL A 193 5.14 -4.67 -11.95
CA VAL A 193 6.41 -4.72 -12.70
C VAL A 193 6.45 -6.04 -13.45
N ASP A 194 6.43 -5.99 -14.76
CA ASP A 194 6.42 -7.15 -15.63
C ASP A 194 7.82 -7.79 -15.72
N ASP A 195 7.90 -8.98 -16.29
CA ASP A 195 9.13 -9.76 -16.40
C ASP A 195 10.22 -9.06 -17.24
N ASP A 196 9.83 -8.22 -18.20
CA ASP A 196 10.75 -7.39 -18.97
C ASP A 196 11.22 -6.13 -18.20
N GLY A 197 10.69 -5.94 -16.98
CA GLY A 197 10.98 -4.82 -16.13
C GLY A 197 10.17 -3.56 -16.45
N THR A 198 9.17 -3.63 -17.32
CA THR A 198 8.22 -2.52 -17.54
C THR A 198 7.32 -2.36 -16.32
N GLY A 199 7.20 -1.13 -15.82
CA GLY A 199 6.27 -0.79 -14.74
C GLY A 199 4.93 -0.31 -15.29
N TYR A 200 3.85 -0.85 -14.78
CA TYR A 200 2.48 -0.43 -15.08
C TYR A 200 1.83 0.13 -13.83
N LEU A 201 1.24 1.31 -13.93
CA LEU A 201 0.47 1.94 -12.87
C LEU A 201 -0.99 2.07 -13.32
N TYR A 202 -1.87 1.42 -12.59
CA TYR A 202 -3.31 1.52 -12.74
C TYR A 202 -3.86 2.40 -11.62
N PHE A 203 -4.84 3.21 -11.93
CA PHE A 203 -5.52 4.05 -10.95
C PHE A 203 -6.87 4.45 -11.51
N GLY A 204 -7.75 4.94 -10.69
CA GLY A 204 -9.01 5.43 -11.21
C GLY A 204 -10.11 5.52 -10.19
N GLY A 205 -11.23 5.92 -10.67
CA GLY A 205 -12.51 5.96 -9.99
C GLY A 205 -13.52 6.63 -10.89
N PHE A 206 -14.68 6.05 -10.98
CA PHE A 206 -15.74 6.55 -11.84
C PHE A 206 -16.91 7.06 -11.01
N TRP A 207 -17.57 8.10 -11.51
CA TRP A 207 -18.88 8.47 -11.02
C TRP A 207 -19.84 7.33 -11.37
N GLY A 208 -20.26 6.55 -10.37
CA GLY A 208 -21.30 5.54 -10.51
C GLY A 208 -22.68 6.15 -10.65
#